data_1dc8b2cd10bd9092dbcb1225c5df7d37
#
_entry.id   1dc8b2cd10bd9092dbcb1225c5df7d37
#
_cell.length_a   1.000
_cell.length_b   1.000
_cell.length_c   1.000
_cell.angle_alpha   90.00
_cell.angle_beta   90.00
_cell.angle_gamma   90.00
#
_symmetry.space_group_name_H-M   'P 1'
#
loop_
_entity.id
_entity.type
_entity.pdbx_description
1 polymer ?
#
loop_
_entity_poly.entity_id
_entity_poly.type
_entity_poly.pdbx_seq_one_letter_code
_entity_poly.pdbx_strand_id
1 'polypeptide(L)'
;ARHAAGSYLDLAVSELRDAQVTPAGEAAPNSAHARAPQERLAIARANLASQSETLELTRWRVQAGLASSLDAERASTSVEQTRALIPPIESSLAEARHRLAILVGLAPASLRDELASAAPIPQIPDPLTIGIPADVLRQRPDVAAAERALAAETARIGEAVAARYPTPSLSGSIGLEALHLDELTESGALASTVLGSLAQTIFDGGRIGARIEIRNAL
;
A
#
# COMPACT_ATOMS: atom_id res chain seq x y z
N ALA A 1 -1.38 9.32 29.57
CA ALA A 1 -0.93 8.04 29.02
C ALA A 1 -2.03 7.31 28.20
N ARG A 2 -3.21 6.97 28.76
CA ARG A 2 -4.26 6.25 28.02
C ARG A 2 -4.74 6.95 26.73
N HIS A 3 -4.97 8.27 26.78
CA HIS A 3 -5.38 9.05 25.60
C HIS A 3 -4.29 9.09 24.53
N ALA A 4 -3.02 9.23 24.90
CA ALA A 4 -1.93 9.15 23.95
C ALA A 4 -1.86 7.78 23.27
N ALA A 5 -1.97 6.70 24.04
CA ALA A 5 -1.97 5.33 23.48
C ALA A 5 -3.14 5.10 22.50
N GLY A 6 -4.35 5.60 22.82
CA GLY A 6 -5.49 5.53 21.91
C GLY A 6 -5.25 6.29 20.61
N SER A 7 -4.71 7.50 20.68
CA SER A 7 -4.39 8.29 19.49
C SER A 7 -3.30 7.65 18.61
N TYR A 8 -2.34 6.95 19.20
CA TYR A 8 -1.34 6.18 18.44
C TYR A 8 -1.93 4.96 17.73
N LEU A 9 -2.90 4.29 18.35
CA LEU A 9 -3.61 3.21 17.67
C LEU A 9 -4.39 3.73 16.46
N ASP A 10 -5.11 4.84 16.63
CA ASP A 10 -5.85 5.48 15.54
C ASP A 10 -4.92 5.99 14.43
N LEU A 11 -3.72 6.49 14.79
CA LEU A 11 -2.67 6.86 13.85
C LEU A 11 -2.24 5.64 13.03
N ALA A 12 -1.87 4.53 13.67
CA ALA A 12 -1.45 3.31 12.99
C ALA A 12 -2.52 2.76 12.03
N VAL A 13 -3.80 2.84 12.41
CA VAL A 13 -4.92 2.47 11.52
C VAL A 13 -5.02 3.41 10.33
N SER A 14 -4.78 4.71 10.51
CA SER A 14 -4.82 5.69 9.42
C SER A 14 -3.63 5.52 8.47
N GLU A 15 -2.44 5.25 8.98
CA GLU A 15 -1.24 4.92 8.20
C GLU A 15 -1.43 3.62 7.39
N LEU A 16 -2.06 2.60 7.96
CA LEU A 16 -2.41 1.38 7.23
C LEU A 16 -3.35 1.67 6.06
N ARG A 17 -4.37 2.52 6.27
CA ARG A 17 -5.29 2.93 5.20
C ARG A 17 -4.57 3.73 4.11
N ASP A 18 -3.67 4.62 4.47
CA ASP A 18 -2.85 5.38 3.53
C ASP A 18 -1.96 4.46 2.70
N ALA A 19 -1.31 3.49 3.36
CA ALA A 19 -0.53 2.46 2.69
C ALA A 19 -1.36 1.58 1.73
N GLN A 20 -2.68 1.45 1.92
CA GLN A 20 -3.58 0.73 1.01
C GLN A 20 -4.08 1.59 -0.16
N VAL A 21 -4.22 2.90 0.04
CA VAL A 21 -4.70 3.83 -1.00
C VAL A 21 -3.68 3.95 -2.13
N THR A 22 -2.39 3.99 -1.82
CA THR A 22 -1.32 4.12 -2.82
C THR A 22 -1.33 2.97 -3.85
N PRO A 23 -1.27 1.68 -3.46
CA PRO A 23 -1.37 0.59 -4.43
C PRO A 23 -2.70 0.54 -5.19
N ALA A 24 -3.81 0.88 -4.52
CA ALA A 24 -5.11 0.95 -5.18
C ALA A 24 -5.15 2.03 -6.27
N GLY A 25 -4.58 3.21 -5.98
CA GLY A 25 -4.46 4.30 -6.95
C GLY A 25 -3.53 3.95 -8.12
N GLU A 26 -2.48 3.18 -7.88
CA GLU A 26 -1.56 2.72 -8.92
C GLU A 26 -2.09 1.53 -9.73
N ALA A 27 -2.99 0.72 -9.17
CA ALA A 27 -3.53 -0.46 -9.85
C ALA A 27 -4.35 -0.08 -11.09
N ALA A 28 -5.12 1.01 -11.05
CA ALA A 28 -5.96 1.45 -12.17
C ALA A 28 -5.13 1.85 -13.41
N PRO A 29 -4.14 2.77 -13.34
CA PRO A 29 -3.31 3.10 -14.49
C PRO A 29 -2.45 1.91 -14.94
N ASN A 30 -1.93 1.09 -14.03
CA ASN A 30 -1.14 -0.09 -14.41
C ASN A 30 -2.02 -1.16 -15.09
N SER A 31 -3.29 -1.29 -14.74
CA SER A 31 -4.22 -2.16 -15.48
C SER A 31 -4.45 -1.67 -16.91
N ALA A 32 -4.62 -0.36 -17.12
CA ALA A 32 -4.71 0.22 -18.45
C ALA A 32 -3.40 0.02 -19.25
N HIS A 33 -2.25 0.21 -18.59
CA HIS A 33 -0.93 -0.05 -19.18
C HIS A 33 -0.73 -1.52 -19.58
N ALA A 34 -1.38 -2.47 -18.92
CA ALA A 34 -1.36 -3.87 -19.34
C ALA A 34 -2.29 -4.15 -20.53
N ARG A 35 -3.44 -3.47 -20.63
CA ARG A 35 -4.43 -3.66 -21.71
C ARG A 35 -3.99 -3.06 -23.03
N ALA A 36 -3.34 -1.91 -23.04
CA ALA A 36 -2.86 -1.26 -24.26
C ALA A 36 -1.86 -2.13 -25.07
N PRO A 37 -0.81 -2.74 -24.49
CA PRO A 37 0.03 -3.69 -25.23
C PRO A 37 -0.70 -4.95 -25.70
N GLN A 38 -1.73 -5.44 -24.98
CA GLN A 38 -2.54 -6.58 -25.42
C GLN A 38 -3.26 -6.25 -26.74
N GLU A 39 -3.91 -5.11 -26.82
CA GLU A 39 -4.61 -4.66 -28.02
C GLU A 39 -3.62 -4.42 -29.18
N ARG A 40 -2.49 -3.75 -28.91
CA ARG A 40 -1.43 -3.53 -29.90
C ARG A 40 -0.86 -4.85 -30.43
N LEU A 41 -0.69 -5.85 -29.58
CA LEU A 41 -0.19 -7.17 -29.96
C LEU A 41 -1.20 -7.88 -30.87
N ALA A 42 -2.50 -7.81 -30.57
CA ALA A 42 -3.55 -8.37 -31.41
C ALA A 42 -3.56 -7.71 -32.81
N ILE A 43 -3.48 -6.39 -32.87
CA ILE A 43 -3.41 -5.64 -34.13
C ILE A 43 -2.13 -5.98 -34.90
N ALA A 44 -0.97 -6.02 -34.25
CA ALA A 44 0.32 -6.36 -34.89
C ALA A 44 0.30 -7.77 -35.49
N ARG A 45 -0.28 -8.74 -34.78
CA ARG A 45 -0.42 -10.13 -35.30
C ARG A 45 -1.41 -10.21 -36.46
N ALA A 46 -2.53 -9.48 -36.41
CA ALA A 46 -3.48 -9.41 -37.52
C ALA A 46 -2.83 -8.77 -38.77
N ASN A 47 -2.09 -7.69 -38.58
CA ASN A 47 -1.35 -7.03 -39.67
C ASN A 47 -0.29 -7.95 -40.25
N LEU A 48 0.46 -8.69 -39.40
CA LEU A 48 1.45 -9.66 -39.87
C LEU A 48 0.80 -10.76 -40.74
N ALA A 49 -0.37 -11.27 -40.32
CA ALA A 49 -1.11 -12.27 -41.10
C ALA A 49 -1.51 -11.71 -42.47
N SER A 50 -2.15 -10.53 -42.51
CA SER A 50 -2.57 -9.90 -43.76
C SER A 50 -1.41 -9.57 -44.70
N GLN A 51 -0.28 -9.08 -44.15
CA GLN A 51 0.93 -8.81 -44.95
C GLN A 51 1.56 -10.10 -45.47
N SER A 52 1.52 -11.18 -44.69
CA SER A 52 2.04 -12.49 -45.11
C SER A 52 1.21 -13.07 -46.30
N GLU A 53 -0.11 -12.93 -46.27
CA GLU A 53 -0.99 -13.28 -47.37
C GLU A 53 -0.69 -12.43 -48.61
N THR A 54 -0.48 -11.15 -48.42
CA THR A 54 -0.13 -10.23 -49.53
C THR A 54 1.23 -10.61 -50.15
N LEU A 55 2.21 -10.96 -49.34
CA LEU A 55 3.52 -11.45 -49.79
C LEU A 55 3.36 -12.72 -50.63
N GLU A 56 2.57 -13.67 -50.16
CA GLU A 56 2.31 -14.95 -50.86
C GLU A 56 1.65 -14.70 -52.22
N LEU A 57 0.61 -13.86 -52.25
CA LEU A 57 -0.02 -13.47 -53.49
C LEU A 57 0.93 -12.77 -54.46
N THR A 58 1.81 -11.89 -53.93
CA THR A 58 2.80 -11.20 -54.77
C THR A 58 3.82 -12.17 -55.32
N ARG A 59 4.26 -13.15 -54.55
CA ARG A 59 5.18 -14.22 -55.02
C ARG A 59 4.55 -15.03 -56.15
N TRP A 60 3.27 -15.41 -56.06
CA TRP A 60 2.55 -16.10 -57.17
C TRP A 60 2.45 -15.24 -58.42
N ARG A 61 2.22 -13.91 -58.26
CA ARG A 61 2.21 -13.01 -59.43
C ARG A 61 3.58 -12.88 -60.07
N VAL A 62 4.67 -12.87 -59.29
CA VAL A 62 6.03 -12.88 -59.85
C VAL A 62 6.29 -14.17 -60.59
N GLN A 63 5.92 -15.34 -60.05
CA GLN A 63 6.03 -16.63 -60.74
C GLN A 63 5.24 -16.70 -62.07
N ALA A 64 4.09 -16.03 -62.11
CA ALA A 64 3.27 -15.90 -63.33
C ALA A 64 3.79 -14.86 -64.30
N GLY A 65 4.86 -14.13 -63.99
CA GLY A 65 5.38 -13.02 -64.80
C GLY A 65 4.56 -11.75 -64.76
N LEU A 66 3.65 -11.62 -63.79
CA LEU A 66 2.69 -10.50 -63.67
C LEU A 66 3.16 -9.39 -62.65
N ALA A 67 4.26 -9.63 -61.95
CA ALA A 67 4.87 -8.68 -61.02
C ALA A 67 6.39 -8.77 -61.04
N SER A 68 7.07 -7.78 -60.56
CA SER A 68 8.55 -7.76 -60.45
C SER A 68 9.03 -8.46 -59.18
N SER A 69 10.26 -9.02 -59.22
CA SER A 69 10.92 -9.53 -58.01
C SER A 69 11.10 -8.44 -56.96
N LEU A 70 11.27 -7.20 -57.37
CA LEU A 70 11.36 -6.05 -56.44
C LEU A 70 10.10 -5.87 -55.60
N ASP A 71 8.92 -6.15 -56.17
CA ASP A 71 7.65 -6.06 -55.45
C ASP A 71 7.55 -7.14 -54.38
N ALA A 72 8.03 -8.35 -54.67
CA ALA A 72 8.11 -9.43 -53.69
C ALA A 72 9.08 -9.11 -52.55
N GLU A 73 10.24 -8.52 -52.87
CA GLU A 73 11.21 -8.10 -51.83
C GLU A 73 10.67 -6.97 -50.97
N ARG A 74 9.97 -6.00 -51.53
CA ARG A 74 9.29 -4.95 -50.74
C ARG A 74 8.22 -5.53 -49.81
N ALA A 75 7.39 -6.41 -50.32
CA ALA A 75 6.40 -7.11 -49.49
C ALA A 75 7.05 -7.93 -48.38
N SER A 76 8.15 -8.66 -48.70
CA SER A 76 8.93 -9.40 -47.72
C SER A 76 9.50 -8.49 -46.63
N THR A 77 10.08 -7.34 -47.02
CA THR A 77 10.59 -6.34 -46.06
C THR A 77 9.51 -5.84 -45.11
N SER A 78 8.30 -5.57 -45.64
CA SER A 78 7.16 -5.15 -44.81
C SER A 78 6.74 -6.20 -43.78
N VAL A 79 6.69 -7.47 -44.18
CA VAL A 79 6.42 -8.61 -43.27
C VAL A 79 7.45 -8.66 -42.16
N GLU A 80 8.76 -8.60 -42.48
CA GLU A 80 9.82 -8.67 -41.48
C GLU A 80 9.85 -7.47 -40.56
N GLN A 81 9.55 -6.26 -41.06
CA GLN A 81 9.39 -5.06 -40.23
C GLN A 81 8.26 -5.22 -39.21
N THR A 82 7.09 -5.71 -39.68
CA THR A 82 5.96 -5.97 -38.76
C THR A 82 6.28 -7.07 -37.76
N ARG A 83 6.94 -8.14 -38.18
CA ARG A 83 7.39 -9.21 -37.30
C ARG A 83 8.34 -8.70 -36.22
N ALA A 84 9.25 -7.80 -36.55
CA ALA A 84 10.19 -7.20 -35.63
C ALA A 84 9.53 -6.29 -34.56
N LEU A 85 8.30 -5.79 -34.79
CA LEU A 85 7.56 -5.02 -33.80
C LEU A 85 6.93 -5.87 -32.69
N ILE A 86 6.74 -7.16 -32.89
CA ILE A 86 6.04 -8.04 -31.96
C ILE A 86 6.83 -8.23 -30.64
N PRO A 87 8.12 -8.61 -30.64
CA PRO A 87 8.86 -8.88 -29.41
C PRO A 87 8.91 -7.69 -28.44
N PRO A 88 9.12 -6.44 -28.86
CA PRO A 88 9.06 -5.28 -27.96
C PRO A 88 7.67 -5.11 -27.30
N ILE A 89 6.59 -5.39 -28.02
CA ILE A 89 5.23 -5.30 -27.48
C ILE A 89 5.00 -6.41 -26.44
N GLU A 90 5.49 -7.63 -26.72
CA GLU A 90 5.42 -8.76 -25.77
C GLU A 90 6.23 -8.49 -24.51
N SER A 91 7.42 -7.88 -24.63
CA SER A 91 8.22 -7.43 -23.48
C SER A 91 7.48 -6.39 -22.63
N SER A 92 6.91 -5.37 -23.28
CA SER A 92 6.12 -4.34 -22.60
C SER A 92 4.91 -4.91 -21.87
N LEU A 93 4.24 -5.90 -22.47
CA LEU A 93 3.13 -6.61 -21.83
C LEU A 93 3.58 -7.41 -20.61
N ALA A 94 4.71 -8.10 -20.71
CA ALA A 94 5.28 -8.85 -19.60
C ALA A 94 5.66 -7.92 -18.43
N GLU A 95 6.30 -6.78 -18.72
CA GLU A 95 6.63 -5.78 -17.70
C GLU A 95 5.38 -5.23 -17.00
N ALA A 96 4.33 -4.89 -17.74
CA ALA A 96 3.09 -4.40 -17.17
C ALA A 96 2.42 -5.43 -16.25
N ARG A 97 2.43 -6.71 -16.65
CA ARG A 97 1.92 -7.82 -15.81
C ARG A 97 2.74 -8.01 -14.54
N HIS A 98 4.07 -7.92 -14.65
CA HIS A 98 4.96 -8.03 -13.48
C HIS A 98 4.74 -6.88 -12.50
N ARG A 99 4.57 -5.64 -12.98
CA ARG A 99 4.25 -4.49 -12.11
C ARG A 99 2.94 -4.69 -11.35
N LEU A 100 1.89 -5.15 -12.06
CA LEU A 100 0.61 -5.46 -11.41
C LEU A 100 0.76 -6.55 -10.34
N ALA A 101 1.50 -7.63 -10.62
CA ALA A 101 1.73 -8.69 -9.66
C ALA A 101 2.42 -8.17 -8.39
N ILE A 102 3.44 -7.30 -8.54
CA ILE A 102 4.13 -6.68 -7.40
C ILE A 102 3.18 -5.81 -6.58
N LEU A 103 2.32 -4.99 -7.23
CA LEU A 103 1.35 -4.15 -6.54
C LEU A 103 0.34 -4.94 -5.70
N VAL A 104 0.01 -6.16 -6.13
CA VAL A 104 -0.91 -7.07 -5.39
C VAL A 104 -0.15 -7.98 -4.41
N GLY A 105 1.17 -7.83 -4.29
CA GLY A 105 2.00 -8.65 -3.40
C GLY A 105 2.22 -10.08 -3.88
N LEU A 106 2.05 -10.35 -5.17
CA LEU A 106 2.22 -11.65 -5.79
C LEU A 106 3.57 -11.79 -6.51
N ALA A 107 3.98 -13.02 -6.78
CA ALA A 107 5.17 -13.28 -7.60
C ALA A 107 4.96 -12.75 -9.04
N PRO A 108 6.00 -12.21 -9.71
CA PRO A 108 5.86 -11.54 -11.00
C PRO A 108 5.15 -12.33 -12.10
N ALA A 109 5.26 -13.65 -12.12
CA ALA A 109 4.62 -14.50 -13.13
C ALA A 109 3.20 -14.96 -12.79
N SER A 110 2.71 -14.73 -11.56
CA SER A 110 1.44 -15.29 -11.05
C SER A 110 0.19 -14.82 -11.80
N LEU A 111 0.19 -13.58 -12.29
CA LEU A 111 -0.94 -12.99 -13.00
C LEU A 111 -0.96 -13.31 -14.51
N ARG A 112 -0.06 -14.18 -15.00
CA ARG A 112 0.06 -14.47 -16.41
C ARG A 112 -1.23 -15.05 -17.00
N ASP A 113 -1.84 -16.00 -16.33
CA ASP A 113 -3.02 -16.72 -16.81
C ASP A 113 -4.30 -15.89 -16.59
N GLU A 114 -4.41 -15.19 -15.45
CA GLU A 114 -5.52 -14.31 -15.15
C GLU A 114 -5.61 -13.11 -16.14
N LEU A 115 -4.47 -12.57 -16.55
CA LEU A 115 -4.37 -11.49 -17.52
C LEU A 115 -4.13 -11.98 -18.95
N ALA A 116 -4.29 -13.28 -19.24
CA ALA A 116 -4.12 -13.81 -20.59
C ALA A 116 -5.22 -13.32 -21.54
N SER A 117 -6.46 -13.26 -21.07
CA SER A 117 -7.60 -12.83 -21.88
C SER A 117 -7.54 -11.34 -22.17
N ALA A 118 -7.72 -10.97 -23.44
CA ALA A 118 -7.88 -9.57 -23.82
C ALA A 118 -9.18 -9.01 -23.20
N ALA A 119 -9.09 -7.83 -22.64
CA ALA A 119 -10.24 -7.07 -22.16
C ALA A 119 -10.09 -5.61 -22.59
N PRO A 120 -11.19 -4.86 -22.74
CA PRO A 120 -11.14 -3.46 -23.16
C PRO A 120 -10.38 -2.61 -22.15
N ILE A 121 -9.78 -1.53 -22.61
CA ILE A 121 -9.16 -0.54 -21.74
C ILE A 121 -10.26 0.05 -20.85
N PRO A 122 -10.06 0.10 -19.50
CA PRO A 122 -11.02 0.68 -18.59
C PRO A 122 -11.34 2.13 -18.99
N GLN A 123 -12.63 2.43 -19.12
CA GLN A 123 -13.08 3.80 -19.39
C GLN A 123 -13.31 4.50 -18.05
N ILE A 124 -12.94 5.77 -18.00
CA ILE A 124 -13.23 6.63 -16.85
C ILE A 124 -14.75 6.80 -16.78
N PRO A 125 -15.41 6.47 -15.66
CA PRO A 125 -16.84 6.71 -15.51
C PRO A 125 -17.15 8.21 -15.64
N ASP A 126 -18.33 8.52 -16.18
CA ASP A 126 -18.85 9.89 -16.34
C ASP A 126 -18.78 10.68 -15.01
N PRO A 127 -18.82 12.02 -15.06
CA PRO A 127 -18.17 12.87 -14.08
C PRO A 127 -18.46 12.45 -12.63
N LEU A 128 -17.38 12.09 -11.93
CA LEU A 128 -17.40 11.89 -10.49
C LEU A 128 -17.97 13.16 -9.84
N THR A 129 -19.11 13.06 -9.20
CA THR A 129 -19.64 14.13 -8.37
C THR A 129 -18.66 14.33 -7.22
N ILE A 130 -17.66 15.19 -7.40
CA ILE A 130 -16.69 15.53 -6.37
C ILE A 130 -17.44 16.38 -5.34
N GLY A 131 -17.57 15.85 -4.12
CA GLY A 131 -18.16 16.56 -2.99
C GLY A 131 -17.40 17.85 -2.63
N ILE A 132 -17.84 18.55 -1.60
CA ILE A 132 -17.21 19.77 -1.11
C ILE A 132 -15.72 19.49 -0.82
N PRO A 133 -14.77 20.30 -1.31
CA PRO A 133 -13.34 20.03 -1.19
C PRO A 133 -12.84 19.74 0.23
N ALA A 134 -13.42 20.41 1.24
CA ALA A 134 -13.05 20.21 2.64
C ALA A 134 -13.43 18.81 3.16
N ASP A 135 -14.57 18.27 2.76
CA ASP A 135 -15.02 16.95 3.19
C ASP A 135 -14.23 15.84 2.49
N VAL A 136 -13.85 16.06 1.24
CA VAL A 136 -12.97 15.16 0.49
C VAL A 136 -11.57 15.10 1.13
N LEU A 137 -11.03 16.26 1.54
CA LEU A 137 -9.73 16.30 2.23
C LEU A 137 -9.76 15.56 3.57
N ARG A 138 -10.84 15.66 4.35
CA ARG A 138 -10.98 14.93 5.62
C ARG A 138 -11.09 13.41 5.45
N GLN A 139 -11.52 12.94 4.27
CA GLN A 139 -11.57 11.50 3.97
C GLN A 139 -10.20 10.93 3.61
N ARG A 140 -9.20 11.76 3.35
CA ARG A 140 -7.84 11.30 3.03
C ARG A 140 -7.16 10.70 4.26
N PRO A 141 -6.63 9.46 4.14
CA PRO A 141 -5.99 8.78 5.26
C PRO A 141 -4.72 9.50 5.76
N ASP A 142 -3.94 10.14 4.87
CA ASP A 142 -2.76 10.91 5.23
C ASP A 142 -3.10 12.12 6.10
N VAL A 143 -4.17 12.84 5.77
CA VAL A 143 -4.67 13.95 6.59
C VAL A 143 -5.15 13.45 7.95
N ALA A 144 -5.94 12.36 7.96
CA ALA A 144 -6.39 11.74 9.20
C ALA A 144 -5.21 11.26 10.07
N ALA A 145 -4.16 10.69 9.47
CA ALA A 145 -2.95 10.29 10.18
C ALA A 145 -2.26 11.50 10.83
N ALA A 146 -2.09 12.60 10.10
CA ALA A 146 -1.50 13.83 10.63
C ALA A 146 -2.33 14.43 11.80
N GLU A 147 -3.66 14.44 11.71
CA GLU A 147 -4.55 14.87 12.79
C GLU A 147 -4.40 13.98 14.04
N ARG A 148 -4.29 12.66 13.86
CA ARG A 148 -4.09 11.72 14.97
C ARG A 148 -2.69 11.84 15.59
N ALA A 149 -1.66 12.10 14.80
CA ALA A 149 -0.33 12.42 15.31
C ALA A 149 -0.33 13.67 16.18
N LEU A 150 -0.97 14.73 15.72
CA LEU A 150 -1.13 15.98 16.50
C LEU A 150 -1.89 15.73 17.82
N ALA A 151 -2.97 14.96 17.78
CA ALA A 151 -3.73 14.59 18.97
C ALA A 151 -2.88 13.77 19.97
N ALA A 152 -2.04 12.85 19.47
CA ALA A 152 -1.15 12.07 20.30
C ALA A 152 -0.10 12.93 21.00
N GLU A 153 0.54 13.85 20.28
CA GLU A 153 1.53 14.77 20.87
C GLU A 153 0.87 15.76 21.86
N THR A 154 -0.32 16.26 21.55
CA THR A 154 -1.10 17.07 22.49
C THR A 154 -1.41 16.31 23.79
N ALA A 155 -1.75 15.02 23.70
CA ALA A 155 -1.96 14.19 24.88
C ALA A 155 -0.68 13.96 25.70
N ARG A 156 0.50 13.91 25.05
CA ARG A 156 1.82 13.84 25.72
C ARG A 156 2.18 15.13 26.45
N ILE A 157 1.77 16.30 25.91
CA ILE A 157 1.90 17.57 26.66
C ILE A 157 1.10 17.49 27.94
N GLY A 158 -0.14 17.01 27.88
CA GLY A 158 -0.97 16.77 29.06
C GLY A 158 -0.33 15.83 30.09
N GLU A 159 0.35 14.76 29.62
CA GLU A 159 1.12 13.85 30.49
C GLU A 159 2.30 14.56 31.18
N ALA A 160 3.04 15.39 30.42
CA ALA A 160 4.14 16.17 30.99
C ALA A 160 3.64 17.19 32.03
N VAL A 161 2.50 17.84 31.79
CA VAL A 161 1.84 18.75 32.73
C VAL A 161 1.38 18.00 33.99
N ALA A 162 0.86 16.78 33.84
CA ALA A 162 0.41 15.97 34.96
C ALA A 162 1.55 15.63 35.97
N ALA A 163 2.81 15.63 35.53
CA ALA A 163 3.96 15.44 36.40
C ALA A 163 4.17 16.55 37.45
N ARG A 164 3.44 17.68 37.33
CA ARG A 164 3.42 18.74 38.36
C ARG A 164 2.54 18.40 39.56
N TYR A 165 1.66 17.43 39.41
CA TYR A 165 0.66 17.10 40.43
C TYR A 165 1.05 15.83 41.20
N PRO A 166 0.52 15.67 42.45
CA PRO A 166 0.75 14.43 43.20
C PRO A 166 0.26 13.20 42.45
N THR A 167 1.06 12.16 42.48
CA THR A 167 0.73 10.86 41.86
C THR A 167 0.31 9.86 42.93
N PRO A 168 -0.99 9.54 43.07
CA PRO A 168 -1.41 8.43 43.93
C PRO A 168 -1.10 7.09 43.25
N SER A 169 -0.62 6.14 44.02
CA SER A 169 -0.48 4.76 43.58
C SER A 169 -1.08 3.81 44.64
N LEU A 170 -1.73 2.76 44.15
CA LEU A 170 -2.28 1.69 44.94
C LEU A 170 -1.65 0.38 44.46
N SER A 171 -0.99 -0.33 45.34
CA SER A 171 -0.41 -1.64 45.07
C SER A 171 -1.00 -2.66 46.02
N GLY A 172 -1.19 -3.87 45.54
CA GLY A 172 -1.64 -4.98 46.34
C GLY A 172 -0.95 -6.28 45.94
N SER A 173 -0.68 -7.11 46.90
CA SER A 173 -0.20 -8.47 46.68
C SER A 173 -1.06 -9.45 47.45
N ILE A 174 -1.30 -10.60 46.86
CA ILE A 174 -1.87 -11.76 47.52
C ILE A 174 -0.94 -12.95 47.30
N GLY A 175 -0.63 -13.67 48.34
CA GLY A 175 0.28 -14.79 48.28
C GLY A 175 0.06 -15.77 49.43
N LEU A 176 0.72 -16.88 49.35
CA LEU A 176 0.79 -17.84 50.46
C LEU A 176 2.15 -17.64 51.17
N GLU A 177 2.11 -17.47 52.48
CA GLU A 177 3.27 -17.29 53.33
C GLU A 177 3.17 -18.24 54.54
N ALA A 178 4.18 -19.12 54.68
CA ALA A 178 4.25 -20.07 55.75
C ALA A 178 5.72 -20.31 56.17
N LEU A 179 5.95 -20.66 57.42
CA LEU A 179 7.27 -20.98 57.94
C LEU A 179 7.75 -22.38 57.51
N HIS A 180 6.81 -23.31 57.27
CA HIS A 180 7.06 -24.67 56.82
C HIS A 180 6.22 -25.01 55.59
N LEU A 181 6.69 -25.91 54.72
CA LEU A 181 6.05 -26.27 53.44
C LEU A 181 4.67 -26.96 53.64
N ASP A 182 4.47 -27.64 54.74
CA ASP A 182 3.22 -28.31 55.10
C ASP A 182 2.11 -27.32 55.52
N GLU A 183 2.50 -26.15 56.03
CA GLU A 183 1.56 -25.09 56.43
C GLU A 183 1.03 -24.25 55.22
N LEU A 184 1.64 -24.36 54.04
CA LEU A 184 1.22 -23.62 52.85
C LEU A 184 -0.21 -23.94 52.39
N THR A 185 -0.72 -25.11 52.77
CA THR A 185 -2.08 -25.55 52.41
C THR A 185 -3.13 -25.21 53.48
N GLU A 186 -2.72 -24.63 54.58
CA GLU A 186 -3.61 -24.24 55.67
C GLU A 186 -4.26 -22.86 55.38
N SER A 187 -5.46 -22.65 55.89
CA SER A 187 -6.24 -21.39 55.67
C SER A 187 -5.53 -20.15 56.25
N GLY A 188 -4.55 -20.34 57.16
CA GLY A 188 -3.72 -19.27 57.76
C GLY A 188 -2.55 -18.80 56.87
N ALA A 189 -2.19 -19.54 55.84
CA ALA A 189 -1.07 -19.20 54.97
C ALA A 189 -1.38 -18.05 54.00
N LEU A 190 -2.64 -17.65 53.82
CA LEU A 190 -3.03 -16.57 52.91
C LEU A 190 -2.62 -15.21 53.49
N ALA A 191 -1.65 -14.59 52.87
CA ALA A 191 -1.22 -13.22 53.17
C ALA A 191 -1.73 -12.26 52.08
N SER A 192 -2.37 -11.17 52.48
CA SER A 192 -2.78 -10.10 51.58
C SER A 192 -2.29 -8.76 52.10
N THR A 193 -1.69 -7.98 51.23
CA THR A 193 -1.21 -6.63 51.53
C THR A 193 -1.76 -5.63 50.56
N VAL A 194 -2.29 -4.50 51.06
CA VAL A 194 -2.70 -3.35 50.27
C VAL A 194 -1.94 -2.13 50.74
N LEU A 195 -1.20 -1.50 49.84
CA LEU A 195 -0.40 -0.30 50.12
C LEU A 195 -0.85 0.86 49.25
N GLY A 196 -1.28 1.95 49.87
CA GLY A 196 -1.52 3.24 49.20
C GLY A 196 -0.34 4.18 49.38
N SER A 197 0.14 4.79 48.31
CA SER A 197 1.18 5.81 48.41
C SER A 197 0.85 7.06 47.59
N LEU A 198 1.34 8.22 48.02
CA LEU A 198 1.22 9.50 47.36
C LEU A 198 2.61 10.11 47.20
N ALA A 199 3.04 10.32 45.97
CA ALA A 199 4.33 10.91 45.66
C ALA A 199 4.18 12.22 44.95
N GLN A 200 4.93 13.27 45.35
CA GLN A 200 4.99 14.54 44.65
C GLN A 200 6.41 15.08 44.67
N THR A 201 6.85 15.56 43.51
CA THR A 201 8.13 16.27 43.39
C THR A 201 7.96 17.70 43.86
N ILE A 202 8.67 18.09 44.94
CA ILE A 202 8.59 19.43 45.52
C ILE A 202 9.60 20.37 44.83
N PHE A 203 10.78 19.82 44.49
CA PHE A 203 11.84 20.58 43.82
C PHE A 203 12.53 19.71 42.79
N ASP A 204 12.64 20.18 41.56
CA ASP A 204 13.21 19.42 40.42
C ASP A 204 14.24 20.25 39.62
N GLY A 205 14.60 21.44 40.07
CA GLY A 205 15.52 22.32 39.35
C GLY A 205 15.01 22.79 37.98
N GLY A 206 13.67 22.80 37.77
CA GLY A 206 13.08 23.27 36.53
C GLY A 206 12.90 22.15 35.45
N ARG A 207 13.25 20.90 35.75
CA ARG A 207 13.22 19.77 34.80
C ARG A 207 11.84 19.51 34.22
N ILE A 208 10.77 19.58 35.03
CA ILE A 208 9.40 19.38 34.56
C ILE A 208 9.00 20.51 33.61
N GLY A 209 9.36 21.77 33.95
CA GLY A 209 9.13 22.92 33.08
C GLY A 209 9.79 22.77 31.72
N ALA A 210 11.09 22.49 31.68
CA ALA A 210 11.83 22.25 30.45
C ALA A 210 11.26 21.10 29.61
N ARG A 211 10.80 20.01 30.26
CA ARG A 211 10.14 18.90 29.55
C ARG A 211 8.84 19.32 28.87
N ILE A 212 8.04 20.17 29.51
CA ILE A 212 6.81 20.69 28.92
C ILE A 212 7.12 21.59 27.72
N GLU A 213 8.14 22.48 27.84
CA GLU A 213 8.57 23.31 26.71
C GLU A 213 9.06 22.50 25.52
N ILE A 214 9.86 21.46 25.75
CA ILE A 214 10.29 20.55 24.68
C ILE A 214 9.08 19.90 24.00
N ARG A 215 8.07 19.45 24.76
CA ARG A 215 6.87 18.83 24.19
C ARG A 215 5.98 19.82 23.44
N ASN A 216 5.98 21.09 23.80
CA ASN A 216 5.26 22.14 23.08
C ASN A 216 5.96 22.55 21.78
N ALA A 217 7.28 22.31 21.65
CA ALA A 217 8.07 22.67 20.49
C ALA A 217 8.15 21.57 19.40
N LEU A 218 7.70 20.37 19.73
CA LEU A 218 7.63 19.22 18.80
C LEU A 218 6.29 19.18 18.09
#